data_8434e4aeb9c5a031f1141abb04e6333c
#
_entry.id   8434e4aeb9c5a031f1141abb04e6333c
#
_cell.length_a   1.000
_cell.length_b   1.000
_cell.length_c   1.000
_cell.angle_alpha   90.00
_cell.angle_beta   90.00
_cell.angle_gamma   90.00
#
_symmetry.space_group_name_H-M   'P 1'
#
loop_
_entity.id
_entity.type
_entity.pdbx_description
1 polymer ?
#
loop_
_entity_poly.entity_id
_entity_poly.type
_entity_poly.pdbx_seq_one_letter_code
_entity_poly.pdbx_strand_id
1 'polypeptide(L)'
;MAEEGKKIAIIVGAGPAGLTAAYELLKHTDIHPIVLEATDVVGGISQTVKYKGNRMDIGGHRFFSKNTAIMEWWNNLMPVQGAPSKDDILLDNNAKPLQKDGPDPQKEDRVMLYRDRVSRIFFLRKFFDYPISLKFSTFANMGFKRTVKSGIGYIRSQFSKLKEDSLENFYINRFGRVLYSMFFESYTEKVWGRHPSKISADWGAQRVKGLSIRAILKDIIRKLFGTKGEVETSLIEQFVYPKKGPGQLWELTAKEIEQMGGSKESYGVRSKKL
;
A
#
# COMPACT_ATOMS: atom_id res chain seq x y z
N MET A 1 2.03 35.67 19.60
CA MET A 1 1.56 36.86 18.87
C MET A 1 2.08 36.73 17.45
N ALA A 2 1.20 36.74 16.45
CA ALA A 2 1.65 36.77 15.06
C ALA A 2 2.38 38.12 14.83
N GLU A 3 3.60 38.08 14.30
CA GLU A 3 4.30 39.30 13.88
C GLU A 3 3.47 39.99 12.79
N GLU A 4 3.23 41.29 12.98
CA GLU A 4 2.49 42.11 12.02
C GLU A 4 3.17 42.06 10.66
N GLY A 5 2.45 41.49 9.64
CA GLY A 5 2.91 41.42 8.25
C GLY A 5 3.18 40.03 7.70
N LYS A 6 3.25 38.95 8.49
CA LYS A 6 3.41 37.59 7.96
C LYS A 6 2.09 37.02 7.46
N LYS A 7 2.10 36.44 6.26
CA LYS A 7 0.94 35.69 5.74
C LYS A 7 0.75 34.44 6.57
N ILE A 8 -0.51 34.15 6.95
CA ILE A 8 -0.88 32.97 7.73
C ILE A 8 -1.68 32.02 6.85
N ALA A 9 -1.34 30.73 6.92
CA ALA A 9 -2.14 29.65 6.34
C ALA A 9 -2.76 28.80 7.44
N ILE A 10 -4.08 28.76 7.50
CA ILE A 10 -4.82 27.86 8.41
C ILE A 10 -5.04 26.53 7.67
N ILE A 11 -4.53 25.44 8.24
CA ILE A 11 -4.61 24.09 7.68
C ILE A 11 -5.46 23.24 8.62
N VAL A 12 -6.58 22.73 8.14
CA VAL A 12 -7.49 21.90 8.93
C VAL A 12 -7.16 20.42 8.75
N GLY A 13 -6.73 19.79 9.84
CA GLY A 13 -6.36 18.38 9.93
C GLY A 13 -4.85 18.16 9.88
N ALA A 14 -4.29 17.51 10.93
CA ALA A 14 -2.89 17.08 11.02
C ALA A 14 -2.69 15.66 10.46
N GLY A 15 -3.40 15.30 9.40
CA GLY A 15 -3.14 14.10 8.61
C GLY A 15 -1.97 14.30 7.64
N PRO A 16 -1.64 13.27 6.82
CA PRO A 16 -0.54 13.35 5.84
C PRO A 16 -0.60 14.59 4.95
N ALA A 17 -1.77 14.94 4.43
CA ALA A 17 -1.93 16.08 3.52
C ALA A 17 -1.65 17.43 4.22
N GLY A 18 -2.24 17.63 5.42
CA GLY A 18 -2.07 18.87 6.16
C GLY A 18 -0.63 19.09 6.66
N LEU A 19 -0.02 18.04 7.19
CA LEU A 19 1.37 18.11 7.65
C LEU A 19 2.35 18.30 6.49
N THR A 20 2.13 17.65 5.34
CA THR A 20 2.94 17.90 4.15
C THR A 20 2.81 19.34 3.69
N ALA A 21 1.58 19.87 3.61
CA ALA A 21 1.36 21.26 3.21
C ALA A 21 2.06 22.26 4.16
N ALA A 22 1.94 22.07 5.47
CA ALA A 22 2.60 22.93 6.46
C ALA A 22 4.12 22.89 6.34
N TYR A 23 4.68 21.68 6.18
CA TYR A 23 6.12 21.48 6.02
C TYR A 23 6.67 22.17 4.75
N GLU A 24 5.99 22.02 3.63
CA GLU A 24 6.38 22.63 2.36
C GLU A 24 6.24 24.16 2.38
N LEU A 25 5.18 24.69 3.02
CA LEU A 25 5.04 26.14 3.20
C LEU A 25 6.21 26.74 3.97
N LEU A 26 6.63 26.11 5.07
CA LEU A 26 7.77 26.57 5.86
C LEU A 26 9.11 26.47 5.13
N LYS A 27 9.26 25.47 4.25
CA LYS A 27 10.50 25.29 3.49
C LYS A 27 10.65 26.24 2.30
N HIS A 28 9.56 26.59 1.68
CA HIS A 28 9.59 27.23 0.37
C HIS A 28 8.94 28.61 0.33
N THR A 29 8.37 29.08 1.46
CA THR A 29 7.66 30.38 1.52
C THR A 29 7.84 31.05 2.88
N ASP A 30 7.46 32.33 2.94
CA ASP A 30 7.36 33.08 4.20
C ASP A 30 5.99 32.97 4.88
N ILE A 31 5.18 32.01 4.45
CA ILE A 31 3.84 31.80 5.00
C ILE A 31 3.94 30.98 6.30
N HIS A 32 3.37 31.49 7.38
CA HIS A 32 3.32 30.81 8.67
C HIS A 32 2.11 29.85 8.72
N PRO A 33 2.30 28.52 8.74
CA PRO A 33 1.21 27.58 8.84
C PRO A 33 0.77 27.40 10.30
N ILE A 34 -0.56 27.38 10.49
CA ILE A 34 -1.23 26.98 11.74
C ILE A 34 -2.05 25.73 11.42
N VAL A 35 -1.65 24.59 11.97
CA VAL A 35 -2.33 23.32 11.75
C VAL A 35 -3.31 23.06 12.88
N LEU A 36 -4.61 22.93 12.55
CA LEU A 36 -5.69 22.63 13.49
C LEU A 36 -6.01 21.15 13.41
N GLU A 37 -5.92 20.44 14.55
CA GLU A 37 -6.25 19.01 14.64
C GLU A 37 -7.34 18.78 15.71
N ALA A 38 -8.34 17.97 15.37
CA ALA A 38 -9.46 17.68 16.24
C ALA A 38 -9.12 16.73 17.40
N THR A 39 -8.03 15.98 17.26
CA THR A 39 -7.59 14.97 18.24
C THR A 39 -6.22 15.35 18.83
N ASP A 40 -5.79 14.64 19.86
CA ASP A 40 -4.48 14.82 20.46
C ASP A 40 -3.35 14.13 19.65
N VAL A 41 -3.72 13.40 18.59
CA VAL A 41 -2.81 12.56 17.81
C VAL A 41 -2.73 13.05 16.37
N VAL A 42 -1.53 13.15 15.83
CA VAL A 42 -1.29 13.46 14.40
C VAL A 42 -1.23 12.21 13.53
N GLY A 43 -1.30 12.40 12.21
CA GLY A 43 -1.17 11.33 11.21
C GLY A 43 -2.50 10.90 10.60
N GLY A 44 -3.65 11.34 11.13
CA GLY A 44 -4.96 10.99 10.60
C GLY A 44 -5.14 9.47 10.43
N ILE A 45 -5.52 9.00 9.24
CA ILE A 45 -5.65 7.56 8.96
C ILE A 45 -4.30 6.82 8.93
N SER A 46 -3.17 7.52 8.90
CA SER A 46 -1.82 6.96 8.92
C SER A 46 -1.19 6.95 10.32
N GLN A 47 -1.97 7.21 11.36
CA GLN A 47 -1.50 7.13 12.73
C GLN A 47 -1.20 5.67 13.14
N THR A 48 -0.25 5.51 14.06
CA THR A 48 0.05 4.23 14.71
C THR A 48 -0.42 4.28 16.16
N VAL A 49 -1.42 3.50 16.48
CA VAL A 49 -1.97 3.41 17.85
C VAL A 49 -1.01 2.65 18.75
N LYS A 50 -0.75 3.21 19.93
CA LYS A 50 0.09 2.58 20.95
C LYS A 50 -0.79 2.05 22.08
N TYR A 51 -0.78 0.75 22.32
CA TYR A 51 -1.58 0.14 23.38
C TYR A 51 -0.82 -0.99 24.08
N LYS A 52 -0.64 -0.87 25.40
CA LYS A 52 0.06 -1.86 26.23
C LYS A 52 1.41 -2.31 25.65
N GLY A 53 2.24 -1.37 25.19
CA GLY A 53 3.54 -1.62 24.59
C GLY A 53 3.52 -2.10 23.13
N ASN A 54 2.35 -2.40 22.58
CA ASN A 54 2.17 -2.79 21.17
C ASN A 54 1.88 -1.57 20.29
N ARG A 55 2.20 -1.69 19.01
CA ARG A 55 1.89 -0.70 17.96
C ARG A 55 0.95 -1.33 16.94
N MET A 56 -0.08 -0.60 16.59
CA MET A 56 -1.10 -1.05 15.63
C MET A 56 -1.45 0.09 14.68
N ASP A 57 -1.38 -0.19 13.39
CA ASP A 57 -1.81 0.76 12.38
C ASP A 57 -3.31 0.62 12.13
N ILE A 58 -3.99 1.74 11.86
CA ILE A 58 -5.44 1.75 11.61
C ILE A 58 -5.77 1.11 10.26
N GLY A 59 -4.80 0.99 9.36
CA GLY A 59 -4.95 0.40 8.05
C GLY A 59 -3.63 -0.11 7.47
N GLY A 60 -3.69 -0.67 6.27
CA GLY A 60 -2.51 -1.14 5.55
C GLY A 60 -1.80 0.02 4.87
N HIS A 61 -0.76 0.56 5.46
CA HIS A 61 0.06 1.61 4.90
C HIS A 61 1.34 1.04 4.31
N ARG A 62 1.69 1.47 3.09
CA ARG A 62 2.93 1.08 2.40
C ARG A 62 3.52 2.32 1.78
N PHE A 63 4.77 2.63 2.13
CA PHE A 63 5.49 3.74 1.55
C PHE A 63 6.14 3.29 0.25
N PHE A 64 5.44 3.53 -0.82
CA PHE A 64 5.88 3.28 -2.18
C PHE A 64 5.24 4.30 -3.13
N SER A 65 6.06 4.90 -3.98
CA SER A 65 5.60 5.75 -5.07
C SER A 65 6.46 5.52 -6.31
N LYS A 66 5.86 5.68 -7.49
CA LYS A 66 6.62 5.78 -8.76
C LYS A 66 7.19 7.19 -8.96
N ASN A 67 6.73 8.16 -8.18
CA ASN A 67 7.22 9.52 -8.20
C ASN A 67 8.46 9.62 -7.29
N THR A 68 9.61 9.89 -7.87
CA THR A 68 10.90 9.99 -7.17
C THR A 68 10.91 11.12 -6.15
N ALA A 69 10.28 12.25 -6.45
CA ALA A 69 10.20 13.39 -5.52
C ALA A 69 9.47 13.02 -4.21
N ILE A 70 8.44 12.17 -4.27
CA ILE A 70 7.76 11.68 -3.07
C ILE A 70 8.69 10.73 -2.28
N MET A 71 9.41 9.85 -2.97
CA MET A 71 10.35 8.93 -2.31
C MET A 71 11.51 9.70 -1.65
N GLU A 72 12.03 10.72 -2.31
CA GLU A 72 13.06 11.62 -1.77
C GLU A 72 12.54 12.39 -0.57
N TRP A 73 11.32 12.91 -0.63
CA TRP A 73 10.70 13.62 0.48
C TRP A 73 10.62 12.75 1.75
N TRP A 74 10.17 11.51 1.59
CA TRP A 74 10.13 10.56 2.72
C TRP A 74 11.54 10.23 3.23
N ASN A 75 12.50 10.02 2.32
CA ASN A 75 13.88 9.69 2.67
C ASN A 75 14.59 10.84 3.38
N ASN A 76 14.29 12.10 3.04
CA ASN A 76 14.83 13.26 3.71
C ASN A 76 14.33 13.38 5.16
N LEU A 77 13.08 13.04 5.41
CA LEU A 77 12.52 13.02 6.75
C LEU A 77 12.95 11.79 7.55
N MET A 78 12.99 10.63 6.92
CA MET A 78 13.33 9.37 7.56
C MET A 78 14.12 8.49 6.57
N PRO A 79 15.45 8.43 6.68
CA PRO A 79 16.31 7.70 5.77
C PRO A 79 16.04 6.20 5.79
N VAL A 80 16.31 5.54 4.67
CA VAL A 80 16.20 4.08 4.54
C VAL A 80 17.39 3.39 5.20
N GLN A 81 17.19 2.20 5.76
CA GLN A 81 18.19 1.42 6.48
C GLN A 81 19.47 1.17 5.69
N GLY A 82 20.60 1.37 6.35
CA GLY A 82 21.95 1.06 5.84
C GLY A 82 22.53 -0.26 6.40
N ALA A 83 21.83 -0.88 7.36
CA ALA A 83 22.18 -2.17 7.94
C ALA A 83 20.93 -3.06 8.06
N PRO A 84 21.09 -4.39 8.15
CA PRO A 84 19.97 -5.30 8.38
C PRO A 84 19.26 -5.02 9.71
N SER A 85 17.93 -5.05 9.70
CA SER A 85 17.16 -4.99 10.94
C SER A 85 17.22 -6.32 11.70
N LYS A 86 16.83 -6.31 12.97
CA LYS A 86 16.78 -7.54 13.79
C LYS A 86 15.94 -8.64 13.13
N ASP A 87 14.81 -8.28 12.54
CA ASP A 87 13.94 -9.23 11.83
C ASP A 87 14.61 -9.77 10.57
N ASP A 88 15.38 -8.93 9.84
CA ASP A 88 16.10 -9.38 8.65
C ASP A 88 17.14 -10.44 9.00
N ILE A 89 17.82 -10.27 10.14
CA ILE A 89 18.80 -11.22 10.65
C ILE A 89 18.12 -12.52 11.11
N LEU A 90 17.05 -12.42 11.90
CA LEU A 90 16.36 -13.58 12.46
C LEU A 90 15.66 -14.44 11.39
N LEU A 91 15.21 -13.82 10.29
CA LEU A 91 14.49 -14.49 9.20
C LEU A 91 15.41 -14.85 8.03
N ASP A 92 16.74 -14.67 8.19
CA ASP A 92 17.74 -14.86 7.13
C ASP A 92 17.40 -14.15 5.82
N ASN A 93 16.86 -12.94 5.95
CA ASN A 93 16.37 -12.14 4.83
C ASN A 93 17.39 -11.06 4.44
N ASN A 94 18.61 -11.51 4.11
CA ASN A 94 19.78 -10.65 3.91
C ASN A 94 19.88 -10.03 2.50
N ALA A 95 19.01 -10.39 1.57
CA ALA A 95 19.06 -9.96 0.17
C ALA A 95 18.38 -8.61 -0.10
N LYS A 96 18.21 -7.74 0.91
CA LYS A 96 17.56 -6.44 0.75
C LYS A 96 18.54 -5.38 0.29
N PRO A 97 18.09 -4.44 -0.55
CA PRO A 97 18.92 -3.30 -0.90
C PRO A 97 19.12 -2.42 0.33
N LEU A 98 20.36 -2.30 0.80
CA LEU A 98 20.73 -1.39 1.87
C LEU A 98 21.15 -0.04 1.27
N GLN A 99 20.74 1.06 1.90
CA GLN A 99 21.18 2.39 1.49
C GLN A 99 22.60 2.62 1.97
N LYS A 100 23.52 3.01 1.04
CA LYS A 100 24.86 3.43 1.43
C LYS A 100 24.75 4.61 2.40
N ASP A 101 25.48 4.56 3.49
CA ASP A 101 25.48 5.58 4.57
C ASP A 101 24.11 5.76 5.27
N GLY A 102 23.18 4.81 5.10
CA GLY A 102 21.91 4.79 5.81
C GLY A 102 22.06 4.40 7.29
N PRO A 103 21.09 4.78 8.15
CA PRO A 103 21.14 4.47 9.59
C PRO A 103 21.06 2.97 9.88
N ASP A 104 21.68 2.56 10.98
CA ASP A 104 21.56 1.21 11.53
C ASP A 104 20.25 1.09 12.33
N PRO A 105 19.29 0.25 11.90
CA PRO A 105 18.01 0.11 12.59
C PRO A 105 18.11 -0.43 14.02
N GLN A 106 19.23 -1.02 14.42
CA GLN A 106 19.43 -1.48 15.78
C GLN A 106 19.85 -0.36 16.72
N LYS A 107 20.45 0.72 16.19
CA LYS A 107 20.94 1.87 16.95
C LYS A 107 20.01 3.07 16.87
N GLU A 108 19.31 3.21 15.75
CA GLU A 108 18.46 4.37 15.48
C GLU A 108 17.01 3.98 15.24
N ASP A 109 16.12 4.85 15.69
CA ASP A 109 14.68 4.69 15.48
C ASP A 109 14.15 5.49 14.29
N ARG A 110 14.86 6.55 13.88
CA ARG A 110 14.51 7.37 12.72
C ARG A 110 15.00 6.69 11.45
N VAL A 111 14.34 5.62 11.08
CA VAL A 111 14.73 4.78 9.95
C VAL A 111 13.53 4.13 9.29
N MET A 112 13.51 4.08 7.95
CA MET A 112 12.61 3.26 7.17
C MET A 112 13.26 1.91 6.86
N LEU A 113 12.50 0.85 7.05
CA LEU A 113 12.91 -0.53 6.82
C LEU A 113 12.35 -1.02 5.48
N TYR A 114 13.14 -1.74 4.70
CA TYR A 114 12.61 -2.50 3.58
C TYR A 114 11.77 -3.67 4.09
N ARG A 115 10.60 -3.83 3.49
CA ARG A 115 9.68 -4.93 3.82
C ARG A 115 9.17 -5.58 2.55
N ASP A 116 9.19 -6.91 2.54
CA ASP A 116 8.58 -7.68 1.47
C ASP A 116 7.08 -7.74 1.67
N ARG A 117 6.36 -7.58 0.59
CA ARG A 117 4.92 -7.69 0.63
C ARG A 117 4.51 -9.16 0.74
N VAL A 118 3.90 -9.53 1.84
CA VAL A 118 3.21 -10.80 1.98
C VAL A 118 1.71 -10.54 1.94
N SER A 119 1.07 -10.93 0.84
CA SER A 119 -0.40 -10.86 0.69
C SER A 119 -0.93 -12.24 0.40
N ARG A 120 -1.98 -12.64 1.11
CA ARG A 120 -2.60 -13.96 0.96
C ARG A 120 -4.12 -13.83 0.95
N ILE A 121 -4.77 -14.69 0.17
CA ILE A 121 -6.22 -14.86 0.17
C ILE A 121 -6.54 -16.09 1.00
N PHE A 122 -7.34 -15.94 2.05
CA PHE A 122 -7.87 -17.07 2.80
C PHE A 122 -9.19 -17.52 2.16
N PHE A 123 -9.18 -18.69 1.52
CA PHE A 123 -10.33 -19.26 0.84
C PHE A 123 -10.33 -20.78 0.98
N LEU A 124 -11.48 -21.40 1.15
CA LEU A 124 -11.62 -22.85 1.38
C LEU A 124 -10.77 -23.38 2.56
N ARG A 125 -10.62 -22.59 3.63
CA ARG A 125 -9.75 -22.86 4.78
C ARG A 125 -8.27 -23.06 4.42
N LYS A 126 -7.82 -22.49 3.30
CA LYS A 126 -6.43 -22.52 2.82
C LYS A 126 -5.97 -21.14 2.41
N PHE A 127 -4.66 -20.90 2.48
CA PHE A 127 -4.06 -19.68 2.01
C PHE A 127 -3.60 -19.81 0.56
N PHE A 128 -3.97 -18.83 -0.25
CA PHE A 128 -3.52 -18.65 -1.62
C PHE A 128 -2.63 -17.39 -1.68
N ASP A 129 -1.59 -17.42 -2.49
CA ASP A 129 -0.78 -16.24 -2.75
C ASP A 129 -1.61 -15.16 -3.48
N TYR A 130 -1.33 -13.89 -3.18
CA TYR A 130 -1.89 -12.78 -3.93
C TYR A 130 -0.76 -11.89 -4.48
N PRO A 131 -0.68 -11.68 -5.79
CA PRO A 131 -1.58 -12.21 -6.83
C PRO A 131 -1.54 -13.73 -6.92
N ILE A 132 -2.63 -14.31 -7.43
CA ILE A 132 -2.72 -15.75 -7.60
C ILE A 132 -1.63 -16.20 -8.56
N SER A 133 -0.75 -17.05 -8.07
CA SER A 133 0.34 -17.65 -8.86
C SER A 133 -0.03 -19.07 -9.30
N LEU A 134 0.43 -19.48 -10.49
CA LEU A 134 0.22 -20.84 -10.99
C LEU A 134 1.25 -21.82 -10.41
N LYS A 135 1.39 -21.81 -9.07
CA LYS A 135 2.23 -22.77 -8.36
C LYS A 135 1.47 -24.07 -8.12
N PHE A 136 2.20 -25.17 -7.94
CA PHE A 136 1.61 -26.46 -7.56
C PHE A 136 0.73 -26.34 -6.32
N SER A 137 1.13 -25.56 -5.33
CA SER A 137 0.35 -25.30 -4.12
C SER A 137 -1.02 -24.68 -4.38
N THR A 138 -1.15 -23.82 -5.39
CA THR A 138 -2.44 -23.23 -5.79
C THR A 138 -3.39 -24.29 -6.31
N PHE A 139 -2.90 -25.19 -7.18
CA PHE A 139 -3.71 -26.27 -7.73
C PHE A 139 -4.08 -27.31 -6.66
N ALA A 140 -3.14 -27.68 -5.79
CA ALA A 140 -3.38 -28.57 -4.66
C ALA A 140 -4.42 -27.97 -3.69
N ASN A 141 -4.35 -26.67 -3.43
CA ASN A 141 -5.31 -25.96 -2.59
C ASN A 141 -6.71 -25.85 -3.20
N MET A 142 -6.80 -25.67 -4.52
CA MET A 142 -8.08 -25.66 -5.26
C MET A 142 -8.71 -27.04 -5.35
N GLY A 143 -7.91 -28.08 -5.43
CA GLY A 143 -8.32 -29.45 -5.69
C GLY A 143 -8.62 -29.71 -7.17
N PHE A 144 -8.51 -30.97 -7.57
CA PHE A 144 -8.56 -31.39 -8.99
C PHE A 144 -9.81 -30.92 -9.73
N LYS A 145 -11.02 -31.16 -9.19
CA LYS A 145 -12.28 -30.80 -9.85
C LYS A 145 -12.40 -29.31 -10.16
N ARG A 146 -11.97 -28.42 -9.19
CA ARG A 146 -12.02 -26.97 -9.38
C ARG A 146 -10.94 -26.50 -10.34
N THR A 147 -9.77 -27.09 -10.30
CA THR A 147 -8.68 -26.80 -11.25
C THR A 147 -9.11 -27.07 -12.68
N VAL A 148 -9.68 -28.24 -12.95
CA VAL A 148 -10.17 -28.61 -14.30
C VAL A 148 -11.28 -27.66 -14.75
N LYS A 149 -12.29 -27.40 -13.89
CA LYS A 149 -13.37 -26.45 -14.19
C LYS A 149 -12.84 -25.04 -14.48
N SER A 150 -11.84 -24.59 -13.73
CA SER A 150 -11.19 -23.27 -13.94
C SER A 150 -10.47 -23.21 -15.29
N GLY A 151 -9.75 -24.28 -15.64
CA GLY A 151 -9.06 -24.38 -16.93
C GLY A 151 -10.05 -24.34 -18.11
N ILE A 152 -11.11 -25.15 -18.07
CA ILE A 152 -12.16 -25.15 -19.09
C ILE A 152 -12.84 -23.77 -19.16
N GLY A 153 -13.19 -23.19 -18.01
CA GLY A 153 -13.82 -21.86 -17.93
C GLY A 153 -12.93 -20.75 -18.51
N TYR A 154 -11.63 -20.84 -18.26
CA TYR A 154 -10.64 -19.92 -18.84
C TYR A 154 -10.58 -20.08 -20.36
N ILE A 155 -10.42 -21.29 -20.87
CA ILE A 155 -10.37 -21.58 -22.32
C ILE A 155 -11.64 -21.03 -22.99
N ARG A 156 -12.83 -21.34 -22.45
CA ARG A 156 -14.10 -20.85 -22.98
C ARG A 156 -14.14 -19.31 -23.03
N SER A 157 -13.63 -18.62 -22.00
CA SER A 157 -13.60 -17.16 -21.96
C SER A 157 -12.65 -16.53 -23.00
N GLN A 158 -11.72 -17.29 -23.58
CA GLN A 158 -10.87 -16.81 -24.66
C GLN A 158 -11.60 -16.80 -26.01
N PHE A 159 -12.50 -17.73 -26.23
CA PHE A 159 -13.26 -17.87 -27.48
C PHE A 159 -14.61 -17.15 -27.44
N SER A 160 -15.22 -16.98 -26.25
CA SER A 160 -16.52 -16.31 -26.09
C SER A 160 -16.35 -15.12 -25.14
N LYS A 161 -16.09 -13.93 -25.71
CA LYS A 161 -15.94 -12.70 -24.95
C LYS A 161 -17.29 -12.05 -24.67
N LEU A 162 -17.47 -11.61 -23.43
CA LEU A 162 -18.59 -10.79 -23.01
C LEU A 162 -18.31 -9.32 -23.33
N LYS A 163 -19.35 -8.51 -23.50
CA LYS A 163 -19.22 -7.07 -23.58
C LYS A 163 -18.68 -6.55 -22.24
N GLU A 164 -17.57 -5.78 -22.28
CA GLU A 164 -16.91 -5.26 -21.07
C GLU A 164 -17.60 -3.97 -20.58
N ASP A 165 -18.84 -4.06 -20.19
CA ASP A 165 -19.64 -2.96 -19.61
C ASP A 165 -19.60 -2.95 -18.07
N SER A 166 -19.18 -4.05 -17.47
CA SER A 166 -19.07 -4.21 -16.02
C SER A 166 -17.74 -4.82 -15.59
N LEU A 167 -17.37 -4.59 -14.34
CA LEU A 167 -16.19 -5.18 -13.73
C LEU A 167 -16.30 -6.72 -13.67
N GLU A 168 -17.49 -7.26 -13.52
CA GLU A 168 -17.75 -8.69 -13.63
C GLU A 168 -17.32 -9.24 -14.99
N ASN A 169 -17.84 -8.66 -16.09
CA ASN A 169 -17.53 -9.11 -17.44
C ASN A 169 -16.07 -8.92 -17.78
N PHE A 170 -15.44 -7.84 -17.28
CA PHE A 170 -14.01 -7.60 -17.38
C PHE A 170 -13.18 -8.74 -16.76
N TYR A 171 -13.54 -9.18 -15.55
CA TYR A 171 -12.84 -10.28 -14.89
C TYR A 171 -13.13 -11.65 -15.55
N ILE A 172 -14.38 -11.91 -15.92
CA ILE A 172 -14.75 -13.16 -16.58
C ILE A 172 -14.00 -13.34 -17.89
N ASN A 173 -13.85 -12.27 -18.69
CA ASN A 173 -13.12 -12.30 -19.94
C ASN A 173 -11.62 -12.62 -19.75
N ARG A 174 -11.05 -12.27 -18.60
CA ARG A 174 -9.61 -12.45 -18.31
C ARG A 174 -9.29 -13.76 -17.60
N PHE A 175 -10.17 -14.18 -16.71
CA PHE A 175 -9.90 -15.28 -15.78
C PHE A 175 -10.87 -16.46 -15.94
N GLY A 176 -11.99 -16.27 -16.67
CA GLY A 176 -13.09 -17.21 -16.72
C GLY A 176 -14.00 -17.11 -15.49
N ARG A 177 -15.25 -17.52 -15.65
CA ARG A 177 -16.29 -17.39 -14.62
C ARG A 177 -15.93 -18.08 -13.30
N VAL A 178 -15.28 -19.25 -13.36
CA VAL A 178 -14.96 -20.04 -12.16
C VAL A 178 -13.95 -19.33 -11.28
N LEU A 179 -12.84 -18.81 -11.86
CA LEU A 179 -11.83 -18.06 -11.09
C LEU A 179 -12.40 -16.71 -10.62
N TYR A 180 -13.22 -16.07 -11.45
CA TYR A 180 -13.89 -14.83 -11.06
C TYR A 180 -14.72 -15.04 -9.80
N SER A 181 -15.64 -16.01 -9.76
CA SER A 181 -16.50 -16.23 -8.60
C SER A 181 -15.75 -16.73 -7.37
N MET A 182 -14.62 -17.42 -7.54
CA MET A 182 -13.81 -17.86 -6.41
C MET A 182 -13.03 -16.73 -5.72
N PHE A 183 -12.46 -15.81 -6.49
CA PHE A 183 -11.43 -14.90 -5.96
C PHE A 183 -11.78 -13.41 -6.05
N PHE A 184 -12.72 -13.04 -6.90
CA PHE A 184 -13.02 -11.64 -7.18
C PHE A 184 -14.43 -11.21 -6.77
N GLU A 185 -15.44 -12.01 -7.03
CA GLU A 185 -16.86 -11.66 -6.85
C GLU A 185 -17.17 -11.20 -5.42
N SER A 186 -17.14 -12.14 -4.47
CA SER A 186 -17.48 -11.84 -3.08
C SER A 186 -16.48 -10.89 -2.39
N TYR A 187 -15.22 -10.94 -2.78
CA TYR A 187 -14.22 -10.01 -2.26
C TYR A 187 -14.52 -8.58 -2.69
N THR A 188 -14.77 -8.38 -3.98
CA THR A 188 -15.08 -7.05 -4.54
C THR A 188 -16.36 -6.49 -3.93
N GLU A 189 -17.39 -7.32 -3.81
CA GLU A 189 -18.66 -6.92 -3.20
C GLU A 189 -18.50 -6.50 -1.75
N LYS A 190 -17.71 -7.23 -0.94
CA LYS A 190 -17.43 -6.87 0.45
C LYS A 190 -16.64 -5.56 0.58
N VAL A 191 -15.64 -5.34 -0.29
CA VAL A 191 -14.78 -4.15 -0.22
C VAL A 191 -15.53 -2.90 -0.68
N TRP A 192 -16.35 -3.00 -1.71
CA TRP A 192 -16.98 -1.85 -2.35
C TRP A 192 -18.45 -1.66 -1.96
N GLY A 193 -19.03 -2.61 -1.23
CA GLY A 193 -20.46 -2.57 -0.89
C GLY A 193 -21.38 -2.70 -2.11
N ARG A 194 -20.83 -3.12 -3.27
CA ARG A 194 -21.56 -3.29 -4.53
C ARG A 194 -21.08 -4.51 -5.29
N HIS A 195 -22.01 -5.25 -5.86
CA HIS A 195 -21.69 -6.39 -6.72
C HIS A 195 -20.93 -5.94 -7.97
N PRO A 196 -19.90 -6.67 -8.44
CA PRO A 196 -19.07 -6.31 -9.60
C PRO A 196 -19.85 -6.03 -10.90
N SER A 197 -21.02 -6.62 -11.08
CA SER A 197 -21.91 -6.33 -12.21
C SER A 197 -22.47 -4.90 -12.24
N LYS A 198 -22.37 -4.16 -11.12
CA LYS A 198 -22.81 -2.77 -10.96
C LYS A 198 -21.65 -1.78 -10.91
N ILE A 199 -20.42 -2.23 -11.13
CA ILE A 199 -19.19 -1.43 -11.15
C ILE A 199 -18.69 -1.38 -12.59
N SER A 200 -18.25 -0.20 -13.06
CA SER A 200 -17.72 -0.01 -14.42
C SER A 200 -16.47 -0.86 -14.66
N ALA A 201 -16.33 -1.38 -15.87
CA ALA A 201 -15.13 -2.10 -16.31
C ALA A 201 -13.87 -1.24 -16.27
N ASP A 202 -13.96 0.08 -16.49
CA ASP A 202 -12.83 1.01 -16.49
C ASP A 202 -12.08 1.01 -15.19
N TRP A 203 -12.79 0.82 -14.07
CA TRP A 203 -12.18 0.70 -12.76
C TRP A 203 -11.24 -0.51 -12.67
N GLY A 204 -11.64 -1.65 -13.25
CA GLY A 204 -10.81 -2.85 -13.33
C GLY A 204 -9.60 -2.66 -14.24
N ALA A 205 -9.78 -1.99 -15.38
CA ALA A 205 -8.72 -1.72 -16.34
C ALA A 205 -7.55 -0.91 -15.73
N GLN A 206 -7.86 0.01 -14.83
CA GLN A 206 -6.84 0.81 -14.13
C GLN A 206 -6.06 0.00 -13.08
N ARG A 207 -6.69 -0.96 -12.40
CA ARG A 207 -6.11 -1.68 -11.26
C ARG A 207 -5.53 -3.04 -11.61
N VAL A 208 -5.96 -3.63 -12.70
CA VAL A 208 -5.59 -5.00 -13.13
C VAL A 208 -4.67 -4.97 -14.36
N LYS A 209 -4.05 -3.81 -14.68
CA LYS A 209 -3.01 -3.74 -15.70
C LYS A 209 -1.89 -4.74 -15.38
N GLY A 210 -1.60 -5.65 -16.32
CA GLY A 210 -0.56 -6.67 -16.16
C GLY A 210 -1.00 -8.01 -15.58
N LEU A 211 -2.19 -8.15 -14.98
CA LEU A 211 -2.72 -9.45 -14.58
C LEU A 211 -3.37 -10.17 -15.78
N SER A 212 -2.57 -10.91 -16.51
CA SER A 212 -3.02 -11.77 -17.61
C SER A 212 -2.52 -13.19 -17.37
N ILE A 213 -3.42 -14.18 -17.40
CA ILE A 213 -3.02 -15.60 -17.35
C ILE A 213 -2.08 -15.94 -18.50
N ARG A 214 -2.27 -15.31 -19.68
CA ARG A 214 -1.36 -15.48 -20.82
C ARG A 214 0.05 -14.98 -20.50
N ALA A 215 0.20 -13.84 -19.84
CA ALA A 215 1.51 -13.32 -19.43
C ALA A 215 2.17 -14.25 -18.40
N ILE A 216 1.41 -14.76 -17.43
CA ILE A 216 1.88 -15.71 -16.43
C ILE A 216 2.31 -17.04 -17.08
N LEU A 217 1.52 -17.58 -18.01
CA LEU A 217 1.88 -18.79 -18.75
C LEU A 217 3.12 -18.59 -19.60
N LYS A 218 3.23 -17.44 -20.29
CA LYS A 218 4.41 -17.09 -21.07
C LYS A 218 5.67 -16.98 -20.20
N ASP A 219 5.53 -16.44 -18.99
CA ASP A 219 6.63 -16.35 -18.03
C ASP A 219 7.06 -17.74 -17.51
N ILE A 220 6.10 -18.63 -17.22
CA ILE A 220 6.39 -20.01 -16.85
C ILE A 220 7.13 -20.74 -17.96
N ILE A 221 6.66 -20.61 -19.20
CA ILE A 221 7.30 -21.22 -20.37
C ILE A 221 8.72 -20.67 -20.53
N ARG A 222 8.90 -19.34 -20.43
CA ARG A 222 10.21 -18.71 -20.48
C ARG A 222 11.17 -19.22 -19.41
N LYS A 223 10.69 -19.36 -18.16
CA LYS A 223 11.48 -19.91 -17.04
C LYS A 223 11.88 -21.35 -17.26
N LEU A 224 11.02 -22.16 -17.86
CA LEU A 224 11.34 -23.54 -18.23
C LEU A 224 12.41 -23.62 -19.34
N PHE A 225 12.46 -22.64 -20.25
CA PHE A 225 13.45 -22.56 -21.33
C PHE A 225 14.65 -21.65 -21.03
N GLY A 226 14.83 -21.22 -19.76
CA GLY A 226 16.05 -20.56 -19.30
C GLY A 226 16.24 -19.09 -19.70
N THR A 227 15.23 -18.42 -20.28
CA THR A 227 15.33 -17.02 -20.69
C THR A 227 14.88 -16.11 -19.55
N LYS A 228 15.80 -15.30 -18.99
CA LYS A 228 15.50 -14.23 -18.04
C LYS A 228 14.80 -13.09 -18.78
N GLY A 229 13.55 -12.82 -18.45
CA GLY A 229 12.82 -11.64 -18.92
C GLY A 229 12.28 -10.87 -17.70
N GLU A 230 12.32 -9.54 -17.75
CA GLU A 230 11.66 -8.70 -16.76
C GLU A 230 10.15 -8.95 -16.82
N VAL A 231 9.59 -9.39 -15.71
CA VAL A 231 8.15 -9.46 -15.53
C VAL A 231 7.69 -8.08 -15.09
N GLU A 232 6.91 -7.40 -15.90
CA GLU A 232 6.11 -6.25 -15.44
C GLU A 232 5.12 -6.73 -14.36
N THR A 233 5.60 -6.89 -13.15
CA THR A 233 4.73 -7.09 -11.99
C THR A 233 4.09 -5.75 -11.67
N SER A 234 2.83 -5.61 -11.99
CA SER A 234 2.01 -4.44 -11.61
C SER A 234 1.79 -4.34 -10.09
N LEU A 235 2.40 -5.22 -9.33
CA LEU A 235 2.23 -5.36 -7.90
C LEU A 235 3.57 -5.11 -7.22
N ILE A 236 3.54 -4.15 -6.32
CA ILE A 236 4.67 -3.79 -5.46
C ILE A 236 5.06 -5.01 -4.65
N GLU A 237 6.25 -5.55 -4.88
CA GLU A 237 6.80 -6.67 -4.13
C GLU A 237 7.49 -6.21 -2.85
N GLN A 238 8.12 -5.03 -2.89
CA GLN A 238 8.80 -4.42 -1.76
C GLN A 238 8.32 -2.99 -1.54
N PHE A 239 8.35 -2.54 -0.30
CA PHE A 239 8.04 -1.18 0.11
C PHE A 239 8.91 -0.79 1.30
N VAL A 240 9.03 0.50 1.57
CA VAL A 240 9.66 0.97 2.80
C VAL A 240 8.62 1.23 3.87
N TYR A 241 9.03 1.13 5.14
CA TYR A 241 8.12 1.22 6.27
C TYR A 241 8.82 1.79 7.50
N PRO A 242 8.28 2.84 8.15
CA PRO A 242 8.88 3.38 9.36
C PRO A 242 9.01 2.33 10.46
N LYS A 243 10.16 2.26 11.11
CA LYS A 243 10.47 1.24 12.13
C LYS A 243 9.39 1.10 13.21
N LYS A 244 8.76 2.20 13.60
CA LYS A 244 7.71 2.23 14.63
C LYS A 244 6.30 2.42 14.09
N GLY A 245 6.09 2.17 12.79
CA GLY A 245 4.80 2.34 12.12
C GLY A 245 4.67 3.67 11.39
N PRO A 246 3.69 3.82 10.48
CA PRO A 246 3.52 5.02 9.65
C PRO A 246 3.30 6.30 10.45
N GLY A 247 2.67 6.22 11.62
CA GLY A 247 2.49 7.35 12.53
C GLY A 247 3.80 8.01 12.94
N GLN A 248 4.90 7.26 13.04
CA GLN A 248 6.22 7.79 13.37
C GLN A 248 6.68 8.87 12.38
N LEU A 249 6.44 8.69 11.08
CA LEU A 249 6.81 9.69 10.09
C LEU A 249 6.04 10.99 10.30
N TRP A 250 4.75 10.89 10.61
CA TRP A 250 3.91 12.07 10.79
C TRP A 250 4.14 12.76 12.14
N GLU A 251 4.42 12.00 13.20
CA GLU A 251 4.89 12.55 14.48
C GLU A 251 6.20 13.35 14.29
N LEU A 252 7.12 12.79 13.48
CA LEU A 252 8.37 13.47 13.15
C LEU A 252 8.14 14.73 12.31
N THR A 253 7.29 14.64 11.28
CA THR A 253 6.96 15.80 10.43
C THR A 253 6.35 16.94 11.25
N ALA A 254 5.42 16.62 12.17
CA ALA A 254 4.85 17.63 13.04
C ALA A 254 5.91 18.31 13.93
N LYS A 255 6.84 17.53 14.47
CA LYS A 255 7.96 18.07 15.26
C LYS A 255 8.89 18.99 14.44
N GLU A 256 9.20 18.59 13.21
CA GLU A 256 10.01 19.42 12.30
C GLU A 256 9.28 20.74 11.96
N ILE A 257 7.95 20.71 11.76
CA ILE A 257 7.12 21.90 11.55
C ILE A 257 7.23 22.86 12.75
N GLU A 258 7.09 22.33 13.98
CA GLU A 258 7.22 23.13 15.21
C GLU A 258 8.63 23.75 15.33
N GLN A 259 9.69 22.99 15.01
CA GLN A 259 11.07 23.48 15.03
C GLN A 259 11.35 24.58 13.98
N MET A 260 10.67 24.52 12.84
CA MET A 260 10.74 25.56 11.81
C MET A 260 9.87 26.80 12.11
N GLY A 261 9.20 26.82 13.26
CA GLY A 261 8.37 27.94 13.70
C GLY A 261 6.90 27.87 13.30
N GLY A 262 6.43 26.77 12.74
CA GLY A 262 5.01 26.50 12.56
C GLY A 262 4.31 26.20 13.90
N SER A 263 2.99 26.32 13.94
CA SER A 263 2.22 25.99 15.13
C SER A 263 1.20 24.86 14.87
N LYS A 264 0.98 24.07 15.89
CA LYS A 264 -0.07 23.06 15.94
C LYS A 264 -0.96 23.34 17.13
N GLU A 265 -2.25 23.45 16.88
CA GLU A 265 -3.25 23.59 17.91
C GLU A 265 -4.22 22.42 17.88
N SER A 266 -4.40 21.70 19.01
CA SER A 266 -5.43 20.67 19.11
C SER A 266 -6.71 21.28 19.67
N TYR A 267 -7.74 21.28 18.84
CA TYR A 267 -9.08 21.64 19.25
C TYR A 267 -9.88 20.36 19.53
N GLY A 268 -9.97 19.99 20.78
CA GLY A 268 -10.92 18.96 21.19
C GLY A 268 -12.34 19.40 20.81
N VAL A 269 -12.83 18.95 19.68
CA VAL A 269 -14.24 19.10 19.34
C VAL A 269 -15.00 18.19 20.29
N ARG A 270 -15.48 18.73 21.40
CA ARG A 270 -16.60 18.11 22.13
C ARG A 270 -17.74 18.04 21.11
N SER A 271 -17.99 16.87 20.56
CA SER A 271 -19.22 16.64 19.82
C SER A 271 -20.39 16.96 20.76
N LYS A 272 -21.00 18.13 20.61
CA LYS A 272 -22.35 18.28 21.07
C LYS A 272 -23.17 17.28 20.26
N LYS A 273 -23.63 16.22 20.93
CA LYS A 273 -24.68 15.38 20.36
C LYS A 273 -25.83 16.32 20.01
N LEU A 274 -26.13 16.42 18.73
CA LEU A 274 -27.40 16.90 18.24
C LEU A 274 -28.47 15.88 18.55
#